data_85f8e27a0616591d85037cbad69e3208
#
_entry.id   85f8e27a0616591d85037cbad69e3208
#
_cell.length_a   1.000
_cell.length_b   1.000
_cell.length_c   1.000
_cell.angle_alpha   90.00
_cell.angle_beta   90.00
_cell.angle_gamma   90.00
#
_symmetry.space_group_name_H-M   'P 1'
#
loop_
_entity.id
_entity.type
_entity.pdbx_description
1 polymer ?
#
loop_
_entity_poly.entity_id
_entity_poly.type
_entity_poly.pdbx_seq_one_letter_code
_entity_poly.pdbx_strand_id
1 'polypeptide(L)'
;MNTTVTIVGAGLGGLTLARVLHIHGIPSEVYEAEASPTARLQGGMLDIHDYNGQLALEAAELMDEFRGIVLEGRQALRALDIDGTVLFERADDGTGGRPEAQRGDLRRMLLDSLPEGTVRWGHKVTGARTLDDGRHEVAFENGTTVVADLLVGADGAWSRIRPLLTGAVPEYSGTSIVETYLYDSDTRHADVAKTVGGGSMFGNGITPGLAINAHRETGDTLHAYVELKKPLDWFDAVDFTDAEVAKARVAAEFDGWAPELTALITESDIAPIHRPAYALPSGLRWERVPGVTLLGDAAHLALANGEGANLAMLDGAELGKALAASPGDVETALAEYELAMFVRCETPIEEDFLLESIFGDEVPQQLLNIFESQQRES
;
A
#
# COMPACT_ATOMS: atom_id res chain seq x y z
N MET A 1 -20.09 9.96 -22.20
CA MET A 1 -20.52 8.60 -21.77
C MET A 1 -21.77 8.78 -20.91
N ASN A 2 -22.86 8.04 -21.17
CA ASN A 2 -24.06 8.10 -20.32
C ASN A 2 -24.10 6.96 -19.26
N THR A 3 -23.07 6.14 -19.26
CA THR A 3 -22.94 4.98 -18.35
C THR A 3 -22.27 5.41 -17.07
N THR A 4 -22.88 5.13 -15.93
CA THR A 4 -22.29 5.37 -14.61
C THR A 4 -21.26 4.27 -14.32
N VAL A 5 -20.06 4.65 -13.91
CA VAL A 5 -19.01 3.71 -13.49
C VAL A 5 -19.26 3.32 -12.03
N THR A 6 -19.48 2.03 -11.79
CA THR A 6 -19.63 1.47 -10.44
C THR A 6 -18.26 1.02 -9.93
N ILE A 7 -17.75 1.67 -8.89
CA ILE A 7 -16.46 1.39 -8.27
C ILE A 7 -16.71 0.72 -6.91
N VAL A 8 -16.05 -0.40 -6.65
CA VAL A 8 -16.14 -1.08 -5.36
C VAL A 8 -14.82 -0.90 -4.62
N GLY A 9 -14.87 -0.15 -3.52
CA GLY A 9 -13.73 0.20 -2.66
C GLY A 9 -13.32 1.68 -2.76
N ALA A 10 -13.32 2.38 -1.61
CA ALA A 10 -12.85 3.75 -1.43
C ALA A 10 -11.42 3.79 -0.84
N GLY A 11 -10.54 2.91 -1.34
CA GLY A 11 -9.10 3.00 -1.16
C GLY A 11 -8.51 4.09 -2.08
N LEU A 12 -7.19 4.30 -1.99
CA LEU A 12 -6.52 5.36 -2.77
C LEU A 12 -6.76 5.21 -4.28
N GLY A 13 -6.66 4.00 -4.83
CA GLY A 13 -6.88 3.77 -6.26
C GLY A 13 -8.32 4.02 -6.70
N GLY A 14 -9.32 3.51 -5.96
CA GLY A 14 -10.74 3.73 -6.29
C GLY A 14 -11.15 5.20 -6.19
N LEU A 15 -10.63 5.93 -5.20
CA LEU A 15 -10.87 7.37 -5.05
C LEU A 15 -10.17 8.19 -6.14
N THR A 16 -8.94 7.81 -6.54
CA THR A 16 -8.23 8.45 -7.65
C THR A 16 -8.99 8.25 -8.96
N LEU A 17 -9.47 7.03 -9.23
CA LEU A 17 -10.34 6.78 -10.39
C LEU A 17 -11.58 7.67 -10.37
N ALA A 18 -12.31 7.69 -9.25
CA ALA A 18 -13.52 8.51 -9.11
C ALA A 18 -13.24 10.00 -9.36
N ARG A 19 -12.09 10.51 -8.86
CA ARG A 19 -11.68 11.90 -9.06
C ARG A 19 -11.35 12.19 -10.52
N VAL A 20 -10.58 11.35 -11.19
CA VAL A 20 -10.25 11.53 -12.62
C VAL A 20 -11.51 11.45 -13.48
N LEU A 21 -12.43 10.51 -13.21
CA LEU A 21 -13.73 10.45 -13.88
C LEU A 21 -14.55 11.73 -13.67
N HIS A 22 -14.56 12.26 -12.44
CA HIS A 22 -15.27 13.51 -12.13
C HIS A 22 -14.75 14.70 -12.95
N ILE A 23 -13.42 14.87 -13.05
CA ILE A 23 -12.78 15.93 -13.86
C ILE A 23 -13.24 15.85 -15.32
N HIS A 24 -13.36 14.62 -15.85
CA HIS A 24 -13.78 14.39 -17.22
C HIS A 24 -15.30 14.34 -17.41
N GLY A 25 -16.10 14.65 -16.38
CA GLY A 25 -17.56 14.67 -16.45
C GLY A 25 -18.19 13.29 -16.64
N ILE A 26 -17.49 12.21 -16.28
CA ILE A 26 -17.98 10.84 -16.33
C ILE A 26 -18.60 10.48 -14.97
N PRO A 27 -19.91 10.14 -14.91
CA PRO A 27 -20.57 9.84 -13.65
C PRO A 27 -20.02 8.54 -13.03
N SER A 28 -19.76 8.55 -11.72
CA SER A 28 -19.32 7.37 -10.96
C SER A 28 -19.97 7.30 -9.58
N GLU A 29 -20.14 6.09 -9.07
CA GLU A 29 -20.53 5.79 -7.69
C GLU A 29 -19.53 4.83 -7.07
N VAL A 30 -19.06 5.16 -5.86
CA VAL A 30 -18.08 4.35 -5.10
C VAL A 30 -18.80 3.67 -3.95
N TYR A 31 -18.74 2.34 -3.85
CA TYR A 31 -19.33 1.56 -2.75
C TYR A 31 -18.24 1.11 -1.80
N GLU A 32 -18.34 1.53 -0.52
CA GLU A 32 -17.32 1.31 0.48
C GLU A 32 -17.87 0.49 1.67
N ALA A 33 -17.08 -0.48 2.11
CA ALA A 33 -17.42 -1.36 3.23
C ALA A 33 -17.49 -0.64 4.57
N GLU A 34 -16.62 0.36 4.78
CA GLU A 34 -16.58 1.14 6.02
C GLU A 34 -17.89 1.92 6.21
N ALA A 35 -18.29 2.09 7.47
CA ALA A 35 -19.55 2.79 7.80
C ALA A 35 -19.45 4.32 7.60
N SER A 36 -18.24 4.87 7.60
CA SER A 36 -17.97 6.31 7.44
C SER A 36 -16.51 6.56 7.06
N PRO A 37 -16.13 7.77 6.59
CA PRO A 37 -14.75 8.10 6.29
C PRO A 37 -13.78 7.99 7.49
N THR A 38 -14.31 8.01 8.70
CA THR A 38 -13.55 7.96 9.97
C THR A 38 -13.75 6.66 10.74
N ALA A 39 -14.35 5.63 10.13
CA ALA A 39 -14.67 4.37 10.81
C ALA A 39 -13.44 3.61 11.31
N ARG A 40 -12.29 3.79 10.68
CA ARG A 40 -11.00 3.28 11.15
C ARG A 40 -9.88 4.28 10.90
N LEU A 41 -8.83 4.18 11.70
CA LEU A 41 -7.58 4.89 11.42
C LEU A 41 -6.93 4.29 10.17
N GLN A 42 -6.49 5.16 9.28
CA GLN A 42 -5.77 4.78 8.04
C GLN A 42 -4.26 4.83 8.28
N GLY A 43 -3.76 4.22 9.34
CA GLY A 43 -2.39 4.38 9.80
C GLY A 43 -1.31 4.21 8.73
N GLY A 44 -0.12 4.71 9.06
CA GLY A 44 1.09 4.63 8.28
C GLY A 44 1.33 5.85 7.38
N MET A 45 2.60 6.09 7.13
CA MET A 45 3.10 7.02 6.13
C MET A 45 3.24 6.33 4.78
N LEU A 46 3.19 7.11 3.71
CA LEU A 46 3.45 6.69 2.34
C LEU A 46 4.37 7.70 1.69
N ASP A 47 5.41 7.20 1.06
CA ASP A 47 6.22 7.93 0.12
C ASP A 47 5.53 7.91 -1.26
N ILE A 48 5.34 9.08 -1.85
CA ILE A 48 4.62 9.22 -3.12
C ILE A 48 5.64 9.50 -4.23
N HIS A 49 5.86 8.48 -5.05
CA HIS A 49 6.92 8.47 -6.04
C HIS A 49 6.57 9.32 -7.26
N ASP A 50 7.57 9.98 -7.84
CA ASP A 50 7.41 10.85 -9.01
C ASP A 50 7.07 10.09 -10.30
N TYR A 51 7.47 8.83 -10.41
CA TYR A 51 7.23 7.99 -11.58
C TYR A 51 5.88 7.25 -11.58
N ASN A 52 5.08 7.35 -10.50
CA ASN A 52 3.74 6.71 -10.42
C ASN A 52 2.72 7.49 -9.59
N GLY A 53 2.86 7.55 -8.25
CA GLY A 53 1.87 8.18 -7.37
C GLY A 53 1.66 9.66 -7.66
N GLN A 54 2.74 10.43 -7.91
CA GLN A 54 2.62 11.85 -8.28
C GLN A 54 1.98 12.03 -9.66
N LEU A 55 2.28 11.16 -10.65
CA LEU A 55 1.60 11.17 -11.94
C LEU A 55 0.08 10.93 -11.81
N ALA A 56 -0.31 10.10 -10.85
CA ALA A 56 -1.73 9.89 -10.54
C ALA A 56 -2.37 11.15 -9.93
N LEU A 57 -1.66 11.84 -9.04
CA LEU A 57 -2.12 13.09 -8.43
C LEU A 57 -2.17 14.24 -9.45
N GLU A 58 -1.24 14.30 -10.39
CA GLU A 58 -1.29 15.23 -11.52
C GLU A 58 -2.54 14.99 -12.37
N ALA A 59 -2.82 13.72 -12.71
CA ALA A 59 -4.02 13.35 -13.46
C ALA A 59 -5.32 13.64 -12.71
N ALA A 60 -5.29 13.60 -11.38
CA ALA A 60 -6.39 13.96 -10.49
C ALA A 60 -6.51 15.49 -10.25
N GLU A 61 -5.59 16.31 -10.76
CA GLU A 61 -5.49 17.75 -10.50
C GLU A 61 -5.45 18.06 -8.99
N LEU A 62 -4.64 17.34 -8.22
CA LEU A 62 -4.53 17.45 -6.75
C LEU A 62 -3.10 17.68 -6.26
N MET A 63 -2.17 18.08 -7.12
CA MET A 63 -0.77 18.28 -6.72
C MET A 63 -0.58 19.44 -5.73
N ASP A 64 -1.41 20.49 -5.81
CA ASP A 64 -1.30 21.61 -4.88
C ASP A 64 -1.82 21.24 -3.50
N GLU A 65 -2.94 20.52 -3.42
CA GLU A 65 -3.49 19.97 -2.19
C GLU A 65 -2.52 18.95 -1.56
N PHE A 66 -1.91 18.10 -2.38
CA PHE A 66 -0.92 17.14 -1.93
C PHE A 66 0.30 17.82 -1.29
N ARG A 67 0.83 18.88 -1.91
CA ARG A 67 1.94 19.65 -1.30
C ARG A 67 1.58 20.21 0.08
N GLY A 68 0.30 20.48 0.33
CA GLY A 68 -0.19 20.96 1.62
C GLY A 68 -0.22 19.91 2.74
N ILE A 69 -0.09 18.62 2.40
CA ILE A 69 -0.09 17.50 3.37
C ILE A 69 1.25 16.75 3.44
N VAL A 70 2.24 17.17 2.64
CA VAL A 70 3.60 16.61 2.70
C VAL A 70 4.23 16.90 4.05
N LEU A 71 4.87 15.88 4.63
CA LEU A 71 5.55 15.97 5.90
C LEU A 71 7.00 16.42 5.68
N GLU A 72 7.28 17.67 6.04
CA GLU A 72 8.64 18.23 5.97
C GLU A 72 9.60 17.45 6.89
N GLY A 73 10.84 17.22 6.41
CA GLY A 73 11.89 16.54 7.15
C GLY A 73 11.76 15.02 7.20
N ARG A 74 10.75 14.42 6.56
CA ARG A 74 10.47 12.97 6.62
C ARG A 74 11.12 12.16 5.50
N GLN A 75 11.68 12.80 4.47
CA GLN A 75 12.44 12.13 3.41
C GLN A 75 13.90 11.80 3.83
N ALA A 76 14.28 12.12 5.07
CA ALA A 76 15.54 11.66 5.63
C ALA A 76 15.57 10.12 5.65
N LEU A 77 16.71 9.55 5.29
CA LEU A 77 16.87 8.12 5.13
C LEU A 77 18.11 7.64 5.88
N ARG A 78 17.98 6.52 6.57
CA ARG A 78 19.10 5.87 7.25
C ARG A 78 19.02 4.35 7.04
N ALA A 79 20.18 3.73 6.79
CA ALA A 79 20.30 2.27 6.80
C ALA A 79 21.35 1.87 7.84
N LEU A 80 21.01 0.84 8.63
CA LEU A 80 21.87 0.31 9.69
C LEU A 80 22.11 -1.18 9.51
N ASP A 81 23.29 -1.63 9.93
CA ASP A 81 23.59 -3.05 10.16
C ASP A 81 22.98 -3.51 11.51
N ILE A 82 22.98 -4.81 11.73
CA ILE A 82 22.42 -5.45 12.94
C ILE A 82 23.08 -4.98 14.24
N ASP A 83 24.34 -4.54 14.19
CA ASP A 83 25.09 -4.02 15.34
C ASP A 83 24.84 -2.52 15.59
N GLY A 84 23.92 -1.89 14.82
CA GLY A 84 23.59 -0.47 14.91
C GLY A 84 24.58 0.45 14.16
N THR A 85 25.54 -0.11 13.42
CA THR A 85 26.44 0.70 12.58
C THR A 85 25.65 1.34 11.45
N VAL A 86 25.80 2.67 11.29
CA VAL A 86 25.18 3.40 10.18
C VAL A 86 25.93 3.07 8.89
N LEU A 87 25.28 2.39 7.97
CA LEU A 87 25.80 2.05 6.64
C LEU A 87 25.56 3.17 5.63
N PHE A 88 24.44 3.86 5.78
CA PHE A 88 24.03 4.97 4.91
C PHE A 88 23.22 5.99 5.70
N GLU A 89 23.39 7.27 5.40
CA GLU A 89 22.58 8.35 5.94
C GLU A 89 22.42 9.47 4.92
N ARG A 90 21.19 9.90 4.69
CA ARG A 90 20.84 11.06 3.87
C ARG A 90 19.86 11.93 4.64
N ALA A 91 20.22 13.20 4.82
CA ALA A 91 19.30 14.17 5.39
C ALA A 91 18.20 14.53 4.39
N ASP A 92 17.04 14.93 4.89
CA ASP A 92 16.02 15.56 4.05
C ASP A 92 16.48 16.98 3.67
N ASP A 93 16.71 17.22 2.41
CA ASP A 93 17.06 18.52 1.85
C ASP A 93 15.89 19.20 1.12
N GLY A 94 14.70 18.60 1.17
CA GLY A 94 13.49 19.07 0.52
C GLY A 94 13.46 18.88 -1.00
N THR A 95 14.47 18.19 -1.59
CA THR A 95 14.57 18.00 -3.05
C THR A 95 14.22 16.59 -3.51
N GLY A 96 13.93 15.68 -2.58
CA GLY A 96 13.65 14.28 -2.88
C GLY A 96 12.38 14.09 -3.74
N GLY A 97 12.44 13.13 -4.65
CA GLY A 97 11.32 12.74 -5.53
C GLY A 97 10.26 11.88 -4.83
N ARG A 98 10.36 11.68 -3.51
CA ARG A 98 9.53 10.76 -2.72
C ARG A 98 8.95 11.46 -1.48
N PRO A 99 8.13 12.52 -1.64
CA PRO A 99 7.53 13.22 -0.53
C PRO A 99 6.62 12.29 0.29
N GLU A 100 6.77 12.37 1.60
CA GLU A 100 6.05 11.55 2.56
C GLU A 100 4.74 12.23 2.98
N ALA A 101 3.66 11.47 3.05
CA ALA A 101 2.38 11.93 3.55
C ALA A 101 1.70 10.85 4.40
N GLN A 102 0.90 11.27 5.38
CA GLN A 102 0.05 10.32 6.12
C GLN A 102 -1.01 9.73 5.17
N ARG A 103 -1.12 8.40 5.16
CA ARG A 103 -2.13 7.70 4.33
C ARG A 103 -3.55 8.21 4.57
N GLY A 104 -3.85 8.56 5.84
CA GLY A 104 -5.15 9.12 6.22
C GLY A 104 -5.44 10.48 5.60
N ASP A 105 -4.43 11.35 5.56
CA ASP A 105 -4.56 12.69 4.98
C ASP A 105 -4.66 12.63 3.45
N LEU A 106 -3.88 11.75 2.81
CA LEU A 106 -3.97 11.50 1.37
C LEU A 106 -5.36 10.98 0.99
N ARG A 107 -5.90 10.00 1.74
CA ARG A 107 -7.26 9.50 1.51
C ARG A 107 -8.31 10.58 1.72
N ARG A 108 -8.18 11.40 2.76
CA ARG A 108 -9.09 12.52 3.03
C ARG A 108 -9.08 13.54 1.90
N MET A 109 -7.91 13.95 1.44
CA MET A 109 -7.74 14.87 0.31
C MET A 109 -8.49 14.37 -0.94
N LEU A 110 -8.34 13.08 -1.27
CA LEU A 110 -9.07 12.46 -2.38
C LEU A 110 -10.59 12.47 -2.14
N LEU A 111 -11.06 12.14 -0.94
CA LEU A 111 -12.48 12.18 -0.58
C LEU A 111 -13.07 13.58 -0.68
N ASP A 112 -12.37 14.58 -0.14
CA ASP A 112 -12.82 15.98 -0.11
C ASP A 112 -12.86 16.58 -1.52
N SER A 113 -12.13 16.01 -2.48
CA SER A 113 -12.14 16.43 -3.89
C SER A 113 -13.34 15.93 -4.69
N LEU A 114 -14.15 15.04 -4.12
CA LEU A 114 -15.32 14.42 -4.78
C LEU A 114 -16.62 15.13 -4.38
N PRO A 115 -17.64 15.18 -5.26
CA PRO A 115 -18.97 15.61 -4.89
C PRO A 115 -19.55 14.82 -3.73
N GLU A 116 -20.33 15.51 -2.89
CA GLU A 116 -21.06 14.86 -1.82
C GLU A 116 -21.95 13.73 -2.35
N GLY A 117 -21.92 12.57 -1.67
CA GLY A 117 -22.71 11.40 -2.04
C GLY A 117 -22.10 10.54 -3.15
N THR A 118 -20.92 10.87 -3.68
CA THR A 118 -20.20 9.98 -4.61
C THR A 118 -19.85 8.66 -3.93
N VAL A 119 -19.45 8.68 -2.64
CA VAL A 119 -19.13 7.48 -1.86
C VAL A 119 -20.34 7.01 -1.05
N ARG A 120 -20.73 5.77 -1.26
CA ARG A 120 -21.81 5.04 -0.56
C ARG A 120 -21.19 4.18 0.54
N TRP A 121 -21.21 4.67 1.76
CA TRP A 121 -20.67 3.99 2.95
C TRP A 121 -21.55 2.82 3.41
N GLY A 122 -20.97 1.85 4.13
CA GLY A 122 -21.68 0.71 4.69
C GLY A 122 -22.12 -0.32 3.67
N HIS A 123 -21.43 -0.38 2.53
CA HIS A 123 -21.72 -1.29 1.43
C HIS A 123 -20.60 -2.35 1.28
N LYS A 124 -20.44 -3.20 2.30
CA LYS A 124 -19.49 -4.32 2.24
C LYS A 124 -19.95 -5.37 1.26
N VAL A 125 -19.18 -5.58 0.19
CA VAL A 125 -19.50 -6.55 -0.86
C VAL A 125 -19.38 -7.97 -0.34
N THR A 126 -20.39 -8.79 -0.63
CA THR A 126 -20.42 -10.24 -0.33
C THR A 126 -20.14 -11.08 -1.57
N GLY A 127 -20.41 -10.56 -2.76
CA GLY A 127 -20.14 -11.20 -4.04
C GLY A 127 -20.67 -10.42 -5.23
N ALA A 128 -20.27 -10.86 -6.41
CA ALA A 128 -20.78 -10.33 -7.68
C ALA A 128 -21.02 -11.46 -8.67
N ARG A 129 -21.91 -11.24 -9.65
CA ARG A 129 -22.19 -12.19 -10.72
C ARG A 129 -22.55 -11.47 -12.02
N THR A 130 -22.22 -12.07 -13.14
CA THR A 130 -22.67 -11.61 -14.45
C THR A 130 -24.13 -12.04 -14.68
N LEU A 131 -24.92 -11.12 -15.20
CA LEU A 131 -26.33 -11.35 -15.59
C LEU A 131 -26.41 -11.81 -17.05
N ASP A 132 -27.60 -12.35 -17.44
CA ASP A 132 -27.82 -12.85 -18.79
C ASP A 132 -27.73 -11.78 -19.89
N ASP A 133 -27.88 -10.50 -19.51
CA ASP A 133 -27.76 -9.35 -20.42
C ASP A 133 -26.33 -8.77 -20.47
N GLY A 134 -25.36 -9.41 -19.81
CA GLY A 134 -23.95 -9.02 -19.79
C GLY A 134 -23.60 -7.98 -18.73
N ARG A 135 -24.57 -7.44 -17.98
CA ARG A 135 -24.31 -6.55 -16.84
C ARG A 135 -23.86 -7.35 -15.61
N HIS A 136 -23.40 -6.63 -14.59
CA HIS A 136 -22.90 -7.26 -13.37
C HIS A 136 -23.74 -6.83 -12.16
N GLU A 137 -24.23 -7.81 -11.40
CA GLU A 137 -24.92 -7.58 -10.13
C GLU A 137 -23.91 -7.72 -8.98
N VAL A 138 -23.85 -6.72 -8.11
CA VAL A 138 -23.05 -6.72 -6.89
C VAL A 138 -23.98 -6.79 -5.69
N ALA A 139 -23.74 -7.74 -4.78
CA ALA A 139 -24.50 -7.92 -3.56
C ALA A 139 -23.72 -7.42 -2.34
N PHE A 140 -24.41 -6.77 -1.41
CA PHE A 140 -23.84 -6.21 -0.20
C PHE A 140 -24.36 -6.89 1.06
N GLU A 141 -23.56 -6.85 2.14
CA GLU A 141 -23.89 -7.44 3.44
C GLU A 141 -25.16 -6.81 4.08
N ASN A 142 -25.45 -5.55 3.76
CA ASN A 142 -26.67 -4.87 4.18
C ASN A 142 -27.95 -5.34 3.47
N GLY A 143 -27.85 -6.34 2.60
CA GLY A 143 -28.95 -6.94 1.88
C GLY A 143 -29.36 -6.19 0.60
N THR A 144 -28.71 -5.10 0.24
CA THR A 144 -28.96 -4.40 -1.03
C THR A 144 -28.13 -4.99 -2.17
N THR A 145 -28.55 -4.70 -3.40
CA THR A 145 -27.83 -5.04 -4.63
C THR A 145 -27.77 -3.84 -5.56
N VAL A 146 -26.74 -3.80 -6.40
CA VAL A 146 -26.66 -2.84 -7.51
C VAL A 146 -26.34 -3.59 -8.81
N VAL A 147 -26.87 -3.11 -9.91
CA VAL A 147 -26.55 -3.62 -11.26
C VAL A 147 -25.73 -2.58 -12.00
N ALA A 148 -24.56 -2.98 -12.41
CA ALA A 148 -23.56 -2.15 -13.07
C ALA A 148 -23.43 -2.52 -14.57
N ASP A 149 -23.42 -1.52 -15.44
CA ASP A 149 -23.03 -1.66 -16.84
C ASP A 149 -21.49 -1.69 -16.97
N LEU A 150 -20.81 -0.91 -16.11
CA LEU A 150 -19.36 -0.90 -15.96
C LEU A 150 -18.99 -0.99 -14.48
N LEU A 151 -18.30 -2.08 -14.13
CA LEU A 151 -17.90 -2.44 -12.78
C LEU A 151 -16.38 -2.41 -12.63
N VAL A 152 -15.88 -1.71 -11.63
CA VAL A 152 -14.45 -1.67 -11.29
C VAL A 152 -14.25 -2.19 -9.88
N GLY A 153 -13.51 -3.30 -9.75
CA GLY A 153 -13.07 -3.82 -8.45
C GLY A 153 -11.81 -3.10 -7.98
N ALA A 154 -11.95 -2.29 -6.93
CA ALA A 154 -10.89 -1.60 -6.18
C ALA A 154 -10.93 -2.00 -4.70
N ASP A 155 -11.43 -3.20 -4.42
CA ASP A 155 -11.80 -3.74 -3.11
C ASP A 155 -10.66 -4.49 -2.41
N GLY A 156 -9.42 -4.27 -2.88
CA GLY A 156 -8.20 -4.66 -2.20
C GLY A 156 -7.87 -6.15 -2.29
N ALA A 157 -6.94 -6.59 -1.46
CA ALA A 157 -6.34 -7.93 -1.48
C ALA A 157 -7.38 -9.07 -1.53
N TRP A 158 -8.47 -8.95 -0.79
CA TRP A 158 -9.53 -9.96 -0.66
C TRP A 158 -10.75 -9.66 -1.55
N SER A 159 -10.49 -9.12 -2.75
CA SER A 159 -11.51 -8.71 -3.70
C SER A 159 -12.60 -9.75 -3.90
N ARG A 160 -13.85 -9.29 -3.84
CA ARG A 160 -15.05 -10.06 -4.18
C ARG A 160 -15.49 -9.86 -5.64
N ILE A 161 -14.83 -8.92 -6.33
CA ILE A 161 -15.05 -8.68 -7.77
C ILE A 161 -14.11 -9.52 -8.61
N ARG A 162 -12.87 -9.79 -8.13
CA ARG A 162 -11.86 -10.61 -8.83
C ARG A 162 -12.39 -11.94 -9.37
N PRO A 163 -13.25 -12.69 -8.67
CA PRO A 163 -13.80 -13.97 -9.17
C PRO A 163 -14.58 -13.87 -10.48
N LEU A 164 -15.01 -12.68 -10.91
CA LEU A 164 -15.62 -12.49 -12.23
C LEU A 164 -14.60 -12.63 -13.37
N LEU A 165 -13.32 -12.43 -13.09
CA LEU A 165 -12.24 -12.36 -14.08
C LEU A 165 -11.26 -13.53 -13.97
N THR A 166 -10.94 -13.96 -12.76
CA THR A 166 -9.96 -15.02 -12.51
C THR A 166 -10.25 -15.75 -11.20
N GLY A 167 -9.84 -17.02 -11.15
CA GLY A 167 -9.91 -17.82 -9.92
C GLY A 167 -8.73 -17.64 -8.97
N ALA A 168 -7.80 -16.69 -9.24
CA ALA A 168 -6.64 -16.47 -8.39
C ALA A 168 -7.05 -15.95 -7.01
N VAL A 169 -6.44 -16.51 -6.00
CA VAL A 169 -6.61 -16.11 -4.59
C VAL A 169 -5.27 -15.72 -4.00
N PRO A 170 -5.21 -14.77 -3.06
CA PRO A 170 -3.97 -14.43 -2.39
C PRO A 170 -3.44 -15.62 -1.58
N GLU A 171 -2.14 -15.88 -1.70
CA GLU A 171 -1.42 -16.90 -0.93
C GLU A 171 -0.47 -16.22 0.06
N TYR A 172 -0.26 -16.86 1.21
CA TYR A 172 0.70 -16.36 2.19
C TYR A 172 2.11 -16.45 1.62
N SER A 173 2.85 -15.35 1.70
CA SER A 173 4.20 -15.23 1.12
C SER A 173 5.31 -15.94 1.89
N GLY A 174 5.01 -16.43 3.10
CA GLY A 174 6.01 -16.93 4.04
C GLY A 174 6.56 -15.84 4.98
N THR A 175 6.18 -14.57 4.76
CA THR A 175 6.63 -13.42 5.56
C THR A 175 5.45 -12.72 6.22
N SER A 176 5.65 -12.25 7.44
CA SER A 176 4.71 -11.38 8.14
C SER A 176 5.43 -10.14 8.67
N ILE A 177 4.68 -9.06 8.79
CA ILE A 177 5.13 -7.84 9.45
C ILE A 177 4.47 -7.80 10.84
N VAL A 178 5.24 -7.44 11.85
CA VAL A 178 4.74 -7.13 13.18
C VAL A 178 4.94 -5.63 13.39
N GLU A 179 3.81 -4.90 13.47
CA GLU A 179 3.83 -3.45 13.68
C GLU A 179 3.95 -3.13 15.16
N THR A 180 4.79 -2.13 15.49
CA THR A 180 4.96 -1.59 16.84
C THR A 180 5.00 -0.08 16.79
N TYR A 181 4.61 0.58 17.90
CA TYR A 181 4.56 2.04 18.00
C TYR A 181 5.20 2.52 19.29
N LEU A 182 6.03 3.58 19.19
CA LEU A 182 6.59 4.29 20.31
C LEU A 182 6.12 5.74 20.24
N TYR A 183 5.35 6.18 21.22
CA TYR A 183 4.77 7.53 21.30
C TYR A 183 5.67 8.46 22.12
N ASP A 184 5.60 9.76 21.85
CA ASP A 184 6.44 10.78 22.50
C ASP A 184 7.93 10.40 22.44
N SER A 185 8.37 9.88 21.30
CA SER A 185 9.63 9.16 21.15
C SER A 185 10.85 10.01 21.48
N ASP A 186 10.84 11.31 21.16
CA ASP A 186 11.96 12.20 21.46
C ASP A 186 12.20 12.41 22.95
N THR A 187 11.20 12.14 23.79
CA THR A 187 11.29 12.30 25.26
C THR A 187 11.33 10.97 26.00
N ARG A 188 10.52 10.00 25.59
CA ARG A 188 10.38 8.72 26.30
C ARG A 188 11.33 7.65 25.77
N HIS A 189 11.70 7.72 24.48
CA HIS A 189 12.52 6.75 23.77
C HIS A 189 13.68 7.43 23.01
N ALA A 190 14.34 8.40 23.66
CA ALA A 190 15.26 9.31 23.01
C ALA A 190 16.44 8.61 22.28
N ASP A 191 16.95 7.51 22.83
CA ASP A 191 18.04 6.75 22.20
C ASP A 191 17.53 6.04 20.93
N VAL A 192 16.33 5.44 20.96
CA VAL A 192 15.67 4.81 19.80
C VAL A 192 15.36 5.86 18.74
N ALA A 193 14.80 7.01 19.16
CA ALA A 193 14.48 8.13 18.27
C ALA A 193 15.71 8.67 17.55
N LYS A 194 16.85 8.73 18.24
CA LYS A 194 18.16 9.12 17.67
C LYS A 194 18.63 8.07 16.65
N THR A 195 18.43 6.79 16.93
CA THR A 195 18.79 5.69 16.02
C THR A 195 17.97 5.74 14.74
N VAL A 196 16.66 5.93 14.82
CA VAL A 196 15.78 6.05 13.66
C VAL A 196 16.09 7.31 12.83
N GLY A 197 16.39 8.43 13.49
CA GLY A 197 16.69 9.69 12.80
C GLY A 197 15.43 10.48 12.44
N GLY A 198 15.52 11.29 11.37
CA GLY A 198 14.49 12.27 10.99
C GLY A 198 13.31 11.70 10.18
N GLY A 199 13.53 10.62 9.46
CA GLY A 199 12.55 10.05 8.51
C GLY A 199 12.46 8.55 8.62
N SER A 200 12.91 7.84 7.57
CA SER A 200 12.86 6.38 7.48
C SER A 200 14.20 5.73 7.85
N MET A 201 14.14 4.63 8.60
CA MET A 201 15.28 3.81 8.95
C MET A 201 15.04 2.36 8.50
N PHE A 202 16.06 1.80 7.86
CA PHE A 202 16.11 0.40 7.43
C PHE A 202 17.19 -0.33 8.21
N GLY A 203 16.79 -1.26 9.07
CA GLY A 203 17.67 -2.17 9.80
C GLY A 203 17.61 -3.54 9.16
N ASN A 204 18.57 -3.86 8.30
CA ASN A 204 18.64 -5.10 7.56
C ASN A 204 19.90 -5.88 7.95
N GLY A 205 19.70 -7.14 8.35
CA GLY A 205 20.79 -8.06 8.63
C GLY A 205 21.13 -8.94 7.44
N ILE A 206 22.29 -9.60 7.53
CA ILE A 206 22.66 -10.72 6.65
C ILE A 206 21.79 -11.95 6.86
N THR A 207 20.89 -11.97 7.85
CA THR A 207 19.96 -13.05 8.08
C THR A 207 18.74 -12.89 7.19
N PRO A 208 18.54 -13.68 6.14
CA PRO A 208 17.40 -13.55 5.25
C PRO A 208 16.07 -13.65 5.99
N GLY A 209 15.16 -12.74 5.69
CA GLY A 209 13.80 -12.73 6.24
C GLY A 209 13.70 -12.22 7.67
N LEU A 210 14.68 -11.44 8.14
CA LEU A 210 14.58 -10.61 9.35
C LEU A 210 14.95 -9.17 9.01
N ALA A 211 14.05 -8.23 9.31
CA ALA A 211 14.33 -6.80 9.22
C ALA A 211 13.57 -6.03 10.30
N ILE A 212 14.12 -4.89 10.72
CA ILE A 212 13.46 -3.90 11.56
C ILE A 212 13.51 -2.57 10.83
N ASN A 213 12.41 -2.18 10.21
CA ASN A 213 12.27 -0.90 9.54
C ASN A 213 11.43 0.03 10.41
N ALA A 214 11.68 1.33 10.38
CA ALA A 214 10.91 2.29 11.16
C ALA A 214 10.76 3.62 10.43
N HIS A 215 9.63 4.26 10.67
CA HIS A 215 9.35 5.61 10.17
C HIS A 215 9.05 6.54 11.34
N ARG A 216 9.51 7.78 11.22
CA ARG A 216 9.11 8.86 12.12
C ARG A 216 7.85 9.53 11.58
N GLU A 217 6.71 9.23 12.20
CA GLU A 217 5.42 9.81 11.87
C GLU A 217 5.18 11.16 12.58
N THR A 218 3.99 11.74 12.37
CA THR A 218 3.53 12.94 13.08
C THR A 218 3.39 12.67 14.58
N GLY A 219 3.46 13.72 15.41
CA GLY A 219 3.25 13.64 16.86
C GLY A 219 4.35 12.86 17.59
N ASP A 220 5.61 12.99 17.14
CA ASP A 220 6.78 12.31 17.71
C ASP A 220 6.59 10.80 17.88
N THR A 221 5.90 10.18 16.93
CA THR A 221 5.62 8.74 16.90
C THR A 221 6.66 8.02 16.04
N LEU A 222 7.24 6.95 16.56
CA LEU A 222 7.95 5.96 15.74
C LEU A 222 7.02 4.80 15.48
N HIS A 223 6.86 4.47 14.20
CA HIS A 223 6.14 3.29 13.74
C HIS A 223 7.16 2.31 13.15
N ALA A 224 7.29 1.14 13.74
CA ALA A 224 8.20 0.13 13.27
C ALA A 224 7.47 -1.05 12.62
N TYR A 225 8.10 -1.57 11.59
CA TYR A 225 7.70 -2.73 10.80
C TYR A 225 8.76 -3.81 10.97
N VAL A 226 8.47 -4.76 11.83
CA VAL A 226 9.36 -5.89 12.12
C VAL A 226 9.01 -7.03 11.19
N GLU A 227 9.88 -7.31 10.23
CA GLU A 227 9.68 -8.36 9.25
C GLU A 227 10.24 -9.69 9.74
N LEU A 228 9.43 -10.76 9.61
CA LEU A 228 9.81 -12.13 9.96
C LEU A 228 9.34 -13.10 8.88
N LYS A 229 10.27 -13.84 8.28
CA LYS A 229 9.99 -14.96 7.38
C LYS A 229 9.76 -16.21 8.23
N LYS A 230 8.52 -16.46 8.60
CA LYS A 230 8.08 -17.60 9.42
C LYS A 230 6.76 -18.16 8.88
N PRO A 231 6.46 -19.45 9.07
CA PRO A 231 5.16 -19.99 8.73
C PRO A 231 4.07 -19.43 9.66
N LEU A 232 2.81 -19.40 9.18
CA LEU A 232 1.69 -18.84 9.95
C LEU A 232 1.50 -19.48 11.33
N ASP A 233 1.73 -20.79 11.47
CA ASP A 233 1.60 -21.51 12.73
C ASP A 233 2.57 -21.00 13.81
N TRP A 234 3.73 -20.44 13.42
CA TRP A 234 4.62 -19.77 14.36
C TRP A 234 3.94 -18.53 14.97
N PHE A 235 3.24 -17.73 14.14
CA PHE A 235 2.52 -16.54 14.61
C PHE A 235 1.26 -16.91 15.39
N ASP A 236 0.55 -17.97 14.99
CA ASP A 236 -0.64 -18.47 15.69
C ASP A 236 -0.30 -18.96 17.10
N ALA A 237 0.95 -19.36 17.34
CA ALA A 237 1.43 -19.77 18.66
C ALA A 237 1.82 -18.58 19.57
N VAL A 238 1.80 -17.34 19.06
CA VAL A 238 2.10 -16.11 19.82
C VAL A 238 0.79 -15.46 20.28
N ASP A 239 0.65 -15.21 21.58
CA ASP A 239 -0.47 -14.44 22.08
C ASP A 239 -0.23 -12.94 21.87
N PHE A 240 -0.67 -12.41 20.73
CA PHE A 240 -0.58 -10.98 20.41
C PHE A 240 -1.55 -10.11 21.23
N THR A 241 -2.41 -10.68 22.06
CA THR A 241 -3.25 -9.90 22.98
C THR A 241 -2.54 -9.57 24.29
N ASP A 242 -1.49 -10.35 24.63
CA ASP A 242 -0.57 -10.06 25.73
C ASP A 242 0.67 -9.35 25.20
N ALA A 243 0.76 -8.04 25.44
CA ALA A 243 1.83 -7.20 24.90
C ALA A 243 3.23 -7.68 25.30
N GLU A 244 3.43 -8.07 26.55
CA GLU A 244 4.75 -8.49 27.06
C GLU A 244 5.18 -9.84 26.50
N VAL A 245 4.24 -10.79 26.39
CA VAL A 245 4.49 -12.09 25.76
C VAL A 245 4.84 -11.92 24.27
N ALA A 246 4.06 -11.12 23.55
CA ALA A 246 4.27 -10.88 22.13
C ALA A 246 5.62 -10.18 21.86
N LYS A 247 5.93 -9.09 22.61
CA LYS A 247 7.20 -8.37 22.50
C LYS A 247 8.40 -9.30 22.75
N ALA A 248 8.36 -10.07 23.85
CA ALA A 248 9.43 -10.98 24.20
C ALA A 248 9.63 -12.08 23.14
N ARG A 249 8.53 -12.62 22.60
CA ARG A 249 8.58 -13.68 21.60
C ARG A 249 9.12 -13.20 20.25
N VAL A 250 8.71 -11.98 19.82
CA VAL A 250 9.19 -11.37 18.58
C VAL A 250 10.65 -10.95 18.74
N ALA A 251 11.01 -10.28 19.84
CA ALA A 251 12.37 -9.80 20.09
C ALA A 251 13.39 -10.97 20.16
N ALA A 252 12.98 -12.16 20.62
CA ALA A 252 13.86 -13.33 20.68
C ALA A 252 14.36 -13.81 19.31
N GLU A 253 13.68 -13.46 18.20
CA GLU A 253 14.15 -13.78 16.85
C GLU A 253 15.29 -12.85 16.39
N PHE A 254 15.50 -11.75 17.10
CA PHE A 254 16.53 -10.73 16.84
C PHE A 254 17.68 -10.79 17.87
N ASP A 255 17.94 -11.98 18.42
CA ASP A 255 19.06 -12.17 19.34
C ASP A 255 20.41 -11.79 18.67
N GLY A 256 21.21 -11.00 19.35
CA GLY A 256 22.47 -10.47 18.82
C GLY A 256 22.35 -9.15 18.01
N TRP A 257 21.14 -8.64 17.81
CA TRP A 257 20.96 -7.30 17.24
C TRP A 257 21.21 -6.20 18.29
N ALA A 258 21.56 -5.01 17.81
CA ALA A 258 21.81 -3.86 18.68
C ALA A 258 20.57 -3.55 19.56
N PRO A 259 20.78 -3.22 20.84
CA PRO A 259 19.71 -2.90 21.76
C PRO A 259 18.78 -1.79 21.25
N GLU A 260 19.33 -0.79 20.55
CA GLU A 260 18.59 0.34 19.99
C GLU A 260 17.63 -0.09 18.87
N LEU A 261 17.96 -1.16 18.13
CA LEU A 261 17.07 -1.74 17.11
C LEU A 261 15.99 -2.60 17.77
N THR A 262 16.37 -3.48 18.69
CA THR A 262 15.39 -4.35 19.38
C THR A 262 14.48 -3.57 20.32
N ALA A 263 14.87 -2.39 20.77
CA ALA A 263 14.02 -1.48 21.55
C ALA A 263 12.78 -1.03 20.79
N LEU A 264 12.82 -0.96 19.45
CA LEU A 264 11.62 -0.72 18.61
C LEU A 264 10.53 -1.79 18.84
N ILE A 265 10.92 -3.00 19.28
CA ILE A 265 10.00 -4.08 19.64
C ILE A 265 9.66 -4.06 21.13
N THR A 266 10.71 -4.06 21.97
CA THR A 266 10.57 -4.28 23.42
C THR A 266 9.97 -3.09 24.18
N GLU A 267 10.19 -1.87 23.67
CA GLU A 267 9.66 -0.65 24.26
C GLU A 267 8.36 -0.15 23.61
N SER A 268 7.74 -0.96 22.73
CA SER A 268 6.47 -0.58 22.10
C SER A 268 5.42 -0.21 23.16
N ASP A 269 4.74 0.92 22.93
CA ASP A 269 3.66 1.42 23.79
C ASP A 269 2.35 0.66 23.61
N ILE A 270 2.26 -0.19 22.58
CA ILE A 270 1.09 -1.01 22.31
C ILE A 270 1.47 -2.51 22.23
N ALA A 271 0.46 -3.37 22.29
CA ALA A 271 0.64 -4.76 21.90
C ALA A 271 1.02 -4.82 20.40
N PRO A 272 2.07 -5.59 20.05
CA PRO A 272 2.46 -5.73 18.65
C PRO A 272 1.32 -6.24 17.77
N ILE A 273 1.21 -5.72 16.55
CA ILE A 273 0.12 -6.06 15.63
C ILE A 273 0.65 -6.95 14.53
N HIS A 274 0.18 -8.21 14.46
CA HIS A 274 0.56 -9.15 13.42
C HIS A 274 -0.16 -8.85 12.10
N ARG A 275 0.62 -8.71 11.01
CA ARG A 275 0.17 -8.48 9.64
C ARG A 275 0.78 -9.51 8.70
N PRO A 276 0.09 -10.62 8.42
CA PRO A 276 0.59 -11.59 7.44
C PRO A 276 0.57 -10.99 6.03
N ALA A 277 1.70 -11.12 5.32
CA ALA A 277 1.80 -10.66 3.95
C ALA A 277 1.29 -11.75 2.98
N TYR A 278 0.40 -11.35 2.10
CA TYR A 278 -0.17 -12.18 1.04
C TYR A 278 0.16 -11.59 -0.32
N ALA A 279 0.25 -12.44 -1.33
CA ALA A 279 0.44 -12.03 -2.71
C ALA A 279 -0.44 -12.85 -3.64
N LEU A 280 -0.78 -12.27 -4.79
CA LEU A 280 -1.32 -12.98 -5.94
C LEU A 280 -0.17 -13.59 -6.75
N PRO A 281 -0.43 -14.61 -7.58
CA PRO A 281 0.58 -15.14 -8.49
C PRO A 281 1.22 -14.03 -9.35
N SER A 282 2.54 -14.05 -9.45
CA SER A 282 3.27 -13.10 -10.30
C SER A 282 2.83 -13.24 -11.76
N GLY A 283 2.71 -12.12 -12.48
CA GLY A 283 2.27 -12.11 -13.87
C GLY A 283 0.81 -12.53 -14.06
N LEU A 284 -0.04 -12.39 -13.04
CA LEU A 284 -1.46 -12.70 -13.14
C LEU A 284 -2.11 -11.91 -14.28
N ARG A 285 -2.74 -12.65 -15.19
CA ARG A 285 -3.54 -12.11 -16.30
C ARG A 285 -4.89 -12.83 -16.37
N TRP A 286 -5.83 -12.19 -17.02
CA TRP A 286 -7.15 -12.78 -17.33
C TRP A 286 -7.57 -12.42 -18.75
N GLU A 287 -8.51 -13.19 -19.30
CA GLU A 287 -9.18 -12.84 -20.55
C GLU A 287 -10.21 -11.76 -20.30
N ARG A 288 -10.37 -10.84 -21.26
CA ARG A 288 -11.36 -9.77 -21.15
C ARG A 288 -12.77 -10.32 -20.88
N VAL A 289 -13.35 -9.83 -19.80
CA VAL A 289 -14.78 -9.98 -19.51
C VAL A 289 -15.44 -8.62 -19.73
N PRO A 290 -16.43 -8.49 -20.63
CA PRO A 290 -17.06 -7.21 -20.94
C PRO A 290 -17.63 -6.52 -19.70
N GLY A 291 -17.47 -5.20 -19.61
CA GLY A 291 -18.08 -4.38 -18.58
C GLY A 291 -17.48 -4.53 -17.18
N VAL A 292 -16.37 -5.26 -16.99
CA VAL A 292 -15.70 -5.38 -15.68
C VAL A 292 -14.19 -5.34 -15.78
N THR A 293 -13.53 -4.73 -14.78
CA THR A 293 -12.08 -4.74 -14.61
C THR A 293 -11.69 -4.58 -13.13
N LEU A 294 -10.38 -4.68 -12.84
CA LEU A 294 -9.79 -4.53 -11.49
C LEU A 294 -8.70 -3.47 -11.51
N LEU A 295 -8.37 -2.95 -10.31
CA LEU A 295 -7.21 -2.09 -10.09
C LEU A 295 -6.58 -2.33 -8.70
N GLY A 296 -5.31 -1.95 -8.56
CA GLY A 296 -4.56 -2.06 -7.31
C GLY A 296 -4.50 -3.50 -6.77
N ASP A 297 -4.53 -3.67 -5.46
CA ASP A 297 -4.42 -4.99 -4.81
C ASP A 297 -5.52 -5.98 -5.25
N ALA A 298 -6.64 -5.51 -5.75
CA ALA A 298 -7.66 -6.39 -6.33
C ALA A 298 -7.16 -7.06 -7.61
N ALA A 299 -6.28 -6.40 -8.37
CA ALA A 299 -5.71 -6.89 -9.62
C ALA A 299 -4.35 -7.59 -9.43
N HIS A 300 -3.44 -6.99 -8.64
CA HIS A 300 -2.02 -7.36 -8.63
C HIS A 300 -1.36 -7.25 -7.24
N LEU A 301 -2.05 -7.72 -6.20
CA LEU A 301 -1.48 -7.76 -4.85
C LEU A 301 -0.08 -8.38 -4.87
N ALA A 302 0.92 -7.59 -4.53
CA ALA A 302 2.32 -8.00 -4.44
C ALA A 302 2.82 -7.94 -2.99
N LEU A 303 4.02 -8.46 -2.76
CA LEU A 303 4.71 -8.29 -1.48
C LEU A 303 4.93 -6.80 -1.20
N ALA A 304 5.01 -6.47 0.09
CA ALA A 304 5.22 -5.10 0.54
C ALA A 304 6.62 -4.60 0.10
N ASN A 305 6.66 -3.86 -0.99
CA ASN A 305 7.84 -3.23 -1.57
C ASN A 305 7.74 -1.69 -1.61
N GLY A 306 6.74 -1.11 -0.93
CA GLY A 306 6.47 0.33 -0.95
C GLY A 306 5.61 0.82 -2.13
N GLU A 307 5.46 0.01 -3.19
CA GLU A 307 4.82 0.44 -4.44
C GLU A 307 3.29 0.32 -4.46
N GLY A 308 2.72 -0.53 -3.62
CA GLY A 308 1.30 -0.93 -3.74
C GLY A 308 0.31 0.24 -3.77
N ALA A 309 0.50 1.25 -2.92
CA ALA A 309 -0.37 2.43 -2.87
C ALA A 309 -0.20 3.33 -4.10
N ASN A 310 1.06 3.54 -4.51
CA ASN A 310 1.43 4.32 -5.68
C ASN A 310 0.86 3.70 -6.96
N LEU A 311 1.04 2.39 -7.14
CA LEU A 311 0.50 1.65 -8.29
C LEU A 311 -1.02 1.65 -8.32
N ALA A 312 -1.69 1.48 -7.18
CA ALA A 312 -3.14 1.55 -7.13
C ALA A 312 -3.68 2.93 -7.54
N MET A 313 -3.01 4.00 -7.15
CA MET A 313 -3.37 5.37 -7.59
C MET A 313 -3.13 5.56 -9.09
N LEU A 314 -1.99 5.07 -9.60
CA LEU A 314 -1.66 5.13 -11.02
C LEU A 314 -2.69 4.36 -11.86
N ASP A 315 -3.07 3.15 -11.44
CA ASP A 315 -4.11 2.36 -12.09
C ASP A 315 -5.43 3.12 -12.17
N GLY A 316 -5.84 3.74 -11.07
CA GLY A 316 -7.06 4.56 -11.04
C GLY A 316 -7.01 5.73 -12.01
N ALA A 317 -5.86 6.39 -12.08
CA ALA A 317 -5.64 7.52 -12.99
C ALA A 317 -5.63 7.08 -14.46
N GLU A 318 -4.93 6.00 -14.79
CA GLU A 318 -4.83 5.49 -16.16
C GLU A 318 -6.16 4.95 -16.66
N LEU A 319 -6.89 4.19 -15.85
CA LEU A 319 -8.24 3.74 -16.20
C LEU A 319 -9.18 4.91 -16.44
N GLY A 320 -9.14 5.93 -15.57
CA GLY A 320 -9.94 7.15 -15.73
C GLY A 320 -9.65 7.88 -17.05
N LYS A 321 -8.37 8.03 -17.38
CA LYS A 321 -7.91 8.64 -18.66
C LYS A 321 -8.34 7.80 -19.86
N ALA A 322 -8.19 6.49 -19.82
CA ALA A 322 -8.58 5.60 -20.91
C ALA A 322 -10.09 5.69 -21.21
N LEU A 323 -10.92 5.70 -20.15
CA LEU A 323 -12.37 5.88 -20.29
C LEU A 323 -12.74 7.26 -20.84
N ALA A 324 -11.99 8.30 -20.47
CA ALA A 324 -12.21 9.66 -20.98
C ALA A 324 -11.79 9.81 -22.46
N ALA A 325 -10.71 9.13 -22.86
CA ALA A 325 -10.19 9.15 -24.23
C ALA A 325 -11.07 8.36 -25.22
N SER A 326 -11.85 7.39 -24.74
CA SER A 326 -12.67 6.50 -25.59
C SER A 326 -14.18 6.65 -25.28
N PRO A 327 -14.78 7.84 -25.46
CA PRO A 327 -16.18 8.08 -25.17
C PRO A 327 -17.09 7.23 -26.07
N GLY A 328 -17.79 6.26 -25.46
CA GLY A 328 -18.70 5.36 -26.17
C GLY A 328 -18.10 4.01 -26.57
N ASP A 329 -16.81 3.78 -26.35
CA ASP A 329 -16.15 2.49 -26.56
C ASP A 329 -15.42 2.05 -25.27
N VAL A 330 -16.21 1.64 -24.28
CA VAL A 330 -15.73 1.20 -22.97
C VAL A 330 -14.80 0.00 -23.10
N GLU A 331 -15.12 -0.94 -23.99
CA GLU A 331 -14.36 -2.20 -24.09
C GLU A 331 -12.94 -1.95 -24.62
N THR A 332 -12.76 -1.06 -25.58
CA THR A 332 -11.43 -0.63 -26.01
C THR A 332 -10.65 0.04 -24.87
N ALA A 333 -11.29 0.95 -24.11
CA ALA A 333 -10.65 1.59 -22.96
C ALA A 333 -10.19 0.58 -21.90
N LEU A 334 -11.04 -0.41 -21.58
CA LEU A 334 -10.69 -1.43 -20.60
C LEU A 334 -9.58 -2.36 -21.12
N ALA A 335 -9.61 -2.72 -22.40
CA ALA A 335 -8.57 -3.58 -22.99
C ALA A 335 -7.20 -2.90 -23.01
N GLU A 336 -7.14 -1.61 -23.37
CA GLU A 336 -5.91 -0.82 -23.37
C GLU A 336 -5.36 -0.66 -21.95
N TYR A 337 -6.22 -0.33 -20.99
CA TYR A 337 -5.85 -0.23 -19.59
C TYR A 337 -5.29 -1.55 -19.04
N GLU A 338 -6.01 -2.67 -19.21
CA GLU A 338 -5.58 -3.98 -18.70
C GLU A 338 -4.25 -4.41 -19.32
N LEU A 339 -4.06 -4.18 -20.62
CA LEU A 339 -2.80 -4.51 -21.30
C LEU A 339 -1.62 -3.73 -20.69
N ALA A 340 -1.79 -2.43 -20.46
CA ALA A 340 -0.77 -1.58 -19.85
C ALA A 340 -0.47 -2.00 -18.41
N MET A 341 -1.51 -2.26 -17.61
CA MET A 341 -1.40 -2.75 -16.24
C MET A 341 -0.66 -4.10 -16.19
N PHE A 342 -1.02 -5.07 -17.04
CA PHE A 342 -0.35 -6.38 -17.08
C PHE A 342 1.13 -6.26 -17.39
N VAL A 343 1.51 -5.43 -18.36
CA VAL A 343 2.92 -5.19 -18.70
C VAL A 343 3.68 -4.60 -17.52
N ARG A 344 3.09 -3.63 -16.83
CA ARG A 344 3.68 -3.00 -15.64
C ARG A 344 3.88 -4.00 -14.49
N CYS A 345 2.89 -4.88 -14.25
CA CYS A 345 2.94 -5.88 -13.18
C CYS A 345 3.81 -7.10 -13.49
N GLU A 346 4.11 -7.38 -14.78
CA GLU A 346 5.04 -8.45 -15.17
C GLU A 346 6.50 -8.06 -15.08
N THR A 347 6.79 -6.79 -15.24
CA THR A 347 8.15 -6.29 -15.10
C THR A 347 8.51 -6.32 -13.62
N PRO A 348 9.37 -7.25 -13.16
CA PRO A 348 9.88 -7.15 -11.80
C PRO A 348 10.48 -5.75 -11.67
N ILE A 349 10.13 -5.05 -10.62
CA ILE A 349 10.91 -3.87 -10.25
C ILE A 349 12.29 -4.44 -9.97
N GLU A 350 13.26 -4.14 -10.83
CA GLU A 350 14.63 -4.60 -10.62
C GLU A 350 15.07 -4.12 -9.25
N GLU A 351 15.64 -5.02 -8.44
CA GLU A 351 16.08 -4.66 -7.08
C GLU A 351 17.07 -3.51 -7.10
N ASP A 352 17.92 -3.46 -8.12
CA ASP A 352 18.82 -2.33 -8.37
C ASP A 352 18.05 -1.02 -8.53
N PHE A 353 16.94 -1.03 -9.27
CA PHE A 353 16.06 0.14 -9.40
C PHE A 353 15.41 0.51 -8.06
N LEU A 354 14.98 -0.49 -7.28
CA LEU A 354 14.40 -0.25 -5.95
C LEU A 354 15.45 0.36 -5.01
N LEU A 355 16.66 -0.18 -5.01
CA LEU A 355 17.77 0.35 -4.23
C LEU A 355 18.17 1.75 -4.70
N GLU A 356 18.31 1.98 -6.00
CA GLU A 356 18.55 3.31 -6.57
C GLU A 356 17.42 4.29 -6.21
N SER A 357 16.17 3.87 -6.29
CA SER A 357 15.02 4.72 -5.97
C SER A 357 14.97 5.12 -4.49
N ILE A 358 15.39 4.22 -3.59
CA ILE A 358 15.45 4.46 -2.14
C ILE A 358 16.73 5.22 -1.76
N PHE A 359 17.89 4.77 -2.23
CA PHE A 359 19.20 5.25 -1.77
C PHE A 359 19.87 6.22 -2.74
N GLY A 360 19.39 6.36 -3.99
CA GLY A 360 20.01 7.16 -5.05
C GLY A 360 21.27 6.50 -5.62
N ASP A 361 22.06 7.26 -6.38
CA ASP A 361 23.29 6.78 -7.06
C ASP A 361 24.41 6.36 -6.10
N GLU A 362 24.26 6.58 -4.79
CA GLU A 362 25.27 6.33 -3.75
C GLU A 362 24.94 5.08 -2.90
N VAL A 363 24.35 4.05 -3.47
CA VAL A 363 24.07 2.80 -2.74
C VAL A 363 25.38 2.22 -2.19
N PRO A 364 25.55 2.07 -0.88
CA PRO A 364 26.75 1.50 -0.31
C PRO A 364 26.96 0.06 -0.76
N GLN A 365 28.19 -0.31 -1.15
CA GLN A 365 28.51 -1.68 -1.57
C GLN A 365 28.14 -2.73 -0.51
N GLN A 366 28.16 -2.37 0.77
CA GLN A 366 27.75 -3.24 1.86
C GLN A 366 26.27 -3.59 1.82
N LEU A 367 25.41 -2.61 1.48
CA LEU A 367 23.97 -2.86 1.27
C LEU A 367 23.74 -3.75 0.06
N LEU A 368 24.40 -3.48 -1.08
CA LEU A 368 24.35 -4.35 -2.25
C LEU A 368 24.76 -5.78 -1.91
N ASN A 369 25.83 -5.97 -1.15
CA ASN A 369 26.28 -7.30 -0.72
C ASN A 369 25.24 -8.00 0.18
N ILE A 370 24.54 -7.26 1.05
CA ILE A 370 23.48 -7.79 1.92
C ILE A 370 22.33 -8.30 1.04
N PHE A 371 21.85 -7.50 0.10
CA PHE A 371 20.78 -7.87 -0.81
C PHE A 371 21.15 -9.06 -1.71
N GLU A 372 22.36 -9.04 -2.31
CA GLU A 372 22.84 -10.18 -3.11
C GLU A 372 22.96 -11.49 -2.31
N SER A 373 23.31 -11.42 -1.02
CA SER A 373 23.38 -12.61 -0.16
C SER A 373 22.00 -13.20 0.14
N GLN A 374 20.98 -12.33 0.29
CA GLN A 374 19.60 -12.75 0.53
C GLN A 374 18.98 -13.46 -0.68
N GLN A 375 19.35 -13.06 -1.91
CA GLN A 375 18.90 -13.70 -3.15
C GLN A 375 19.44 -15.11 -3.32
N ARG A 376 20.68 -15.39 -2.90
CA ARG A 376 21.30 -16.71 -3.09
C ARG A 376 20.71 -17.79 -2.17
N GLU A 377 19.93 -17.41 -1.16
CA GLU A 377 19.34 -18.30 -0.16
C GLU A 377 17.80 -18.38 -0.25
N SER A 378 17.17 -17.65 -1.18
CA SER A 378 15.74 -17.72 -1.49
C SER A 378 15.44 -18.71 -2.62
#